data_fb6871a6cf09ec2bf5b2c18e3bb7f172
#
_entry.id   fb6871a6cf09ec2bf5b2c18e3bb7f172
#
_cell.length_a   1.000
_cell.length_b   1.000
_cell.length_c   1.000
_cell.angle_alpha   90.00
_cell.angle_beta   90.00
_cell.angle_gamma   90.00
#
_symmetry.space_group_name_H-M   'P 1'
#
loop_
_entity.id
_entity.type
_entity.pdbx_description
1 polymer ?
#
loop_
_entity_poly.entity_id
_entity_poly.type
_entity_poly.pdbx_seq_one_letter_code
_entity_poly.pdbx_strand_id
1 'polypeptide(L)'
;MLALKKASLYILTNKQTFSAGEEFAYNLQAQHRAIIIGERTGGGAHPVAPEPVGNNFTANIPNSRAINPITKTNWEGVGVKPDREVITDRALETALKLINDN
;
A
#
# COMPACT_ATOMS: atom_id res chain seq x y z
N MET A 1 5.35 -19.09 -16.38
CA MET A 1 4.55 -17.90 -16.04
C MET A 1 3.14 -18.19 -15.56
N LEU A 2 2.52 -19.31 -16.00
CA LEU A 2 1.21 -19.71 -15.47
C LEU A 2 1.25 -19.94 -13.97
N ALA A 3 2.34 -20.51 -13.44
CA ALA A 3 2.49 -20.76 -12.01
C ALA A 3 2.42 -19.47 -11.21
N LEU A 4 3.05 -18.39 -11.69
CA LEU A 4 3.03 -17.08 -11.01
C LEU A 4 1.64 -16.44 -11.07
N LYS A 5 0.92 -16.63 -12.16
CA LYS A 5 -0.44 -16.09 -12.28
C LYS A 5 -1.41 -16.74 -11.29
N LYS A 6 -1.16 -18.00 -10.93
CA LYS A 6 -2.01 -18.75 -10.00
C LYS A 6 -1.49 -18.76 -8.58
N ALA A 7 -0.28 -18.27 -8.35
CA ALA A 7 0.32 -18.26 -7.02
C ALA A 7 -0.44 -17.33 -6.08
N SER A 8 -0.61 -17.75 -4.84
CA SER A 8 -1.11 -16.86 -3.79
C SER A 8 -0.07 -15.78 -3.51
N LEU A 9 -0.54 -14.55 -3.36
CA LEU A 9 0.34 -13.41 -3.13
C LEU A 9 -0.01 -12.77 -1.79
N TYR A 10 1.01 -12.62 -0.96
CA TYR A 10 0.89 -12.00 0.37
C TYR A 10 1.80 -10.79 0.41
N ILE A 11 1.26 -9.64 0.83
CA ILE A 11 2.01 -8.39 0.91
C ILE A 11 2.03 -7.95 2.36
N LEU A 12 3.24 -7.71 2.87
CA LEU A 12 3.41 -7.25 4.24
C LEU A 12 3.51 -5.74 4.26
N THR A 13 2.73 -5.11 5.13
CA THR A 13 2.71 -3.66 5.28
C THR A 13 2.88 -3.24 6.72
N ASN A 14 3.30 -2.00 6.92
CA ASN A 14 3.35 -1.40 8.25
C ASN A 14 3.06 0.11 8.17
N LYS A 15 3.12 0.78 9.30
CA LYS A 15 2.83 2.21 9.39
C LYS A 15 3.75 3.07 8.55
N GLN A 16 4.93 2.58 8.22
CA GLN A 16 5.92 3.30 7.42
C GLN A 16 5.79 3.04 5.91
N THR A 17 4.99 2.05 5.52
CA THR A 17 4.66 1.84 4.12
C THR A 17 3.95 3.08 3.59
N PHE A 18 4.44 3.67 2.50
CA PHE A 18 3.96 4.96 2.06
C PHE A 18 4.03 5.10 0.54
N SER A 19 3.18 5.97 -0.03
CA SER A 19 3.19 6.37 -1.43
C SER A 19 3.17 5.17 -2.40
N ALA A 20 4.20 4.97 -3.22
CA ALA A 20 4.25 3.89 -4.20
C ALA A 20 4.13 2.49 -3.56
N GLY A 21 4.65 2.31 -2.36
CA GLY A 21 4.47 1.05 -1.61
C GLY A 21 3.00 0.80 -1.30
N GLU A 22 2.28 1.83 -0.93
CA GLU A 22 0.84 1.74 -0.68
C GLU A 22 0.07 1.47 -1.98
N GLU A 23 0.47 2.12 -3.07
CA GLU A 23 -0.18 1.92 -4.37
C GLU A 23 -0.11 0.45 -4.78
N PHE A 24 1.06 -0.17 -4.63
CA PHE A 24 1.24 -1.58 -4.93
C PHE A 24 0.27 -2.45 -4.14
N ALA A 25 0.23 -2.26 -2.83
CA ALA A 25 -0.65 -3.04 -1.95
C ALA A 25 -2.13 -2.75 -2.24
N TYR A 26 -2.48 -1.49 -2.37
CA TYR A 26 -3.85 -1.05 -2.59
C TYR A 26 -4.44 -1.61 -3.89
N ASN A 27 -3.69 -1.49 -4.97
CA ASN A 27 -4.18 -1.94 -6.28
C ASN A 27 -4.37 -3.46 -6.32
N LEU A 28 -3.45 -4.22 -5.75
CA LEU A 28 -3.57 -5.67 -5.74
C LEU A 28 -4.66 -6.16 -4.77
N GLN A 29 -4.87 -5.45 -3.67
CA GLN A 29 -5.98 -5.73 -2.78
C GLN A 29 -7.33 -5.48 -3.46
N ALA A 30 -7.46 -4.35 -4.16
CA ALA A 30 -8.68 -3.99 -4.87
C ALA A 30 -9.04 -5.01 -5.94
N GLN A 31 -8.04 -5.61 -6.57
CA GLN A 31 -8.22 -6.66 -7.58
C GLN A 31 -8.43 -8.04 -6.98
N HIS A 32 -8.44 -8.17 -5.67
CA HIS A 32 -8.47 -9.44 -4.96
C HIS A 32 -7.32 -10.37 -5.36
N ARG A 33 -6.17 -9.77 -5.75
CA ARG A 33 -5.01 -10.51 -6.21
C ARG A 33 -4.05 -10.84 -5.07
N ALA A 34 -4.06 -10.05 -3.99
CA ALA A 34 -3.15 -10.22 -2.87
C ALA A 34 -3.89 -10.11 -1.55
N ILE A 35 -3.35 -10.76 -0.53
CA ILE A 35 -3.77 -10.64 0.86
C ILE A 35 -2.77 -9.74 1.56
N ILE A 36 -3.24 -8.67 2.18
CA ILE A 36 -2.40 -7.71 2.87
C ILE A 36 -2.34 -8.06 4.35
N ILE A 37 -1.14 -8.20 4.87
CA ILE A 37 -0.91 -8.61 6.26
C ILE A 37 0.00 -7.59 6.94
N GLY A 38 -0.38 -7.13 8.11
CA GLY A 38 0.44 -6.23 8.89
C GLY A 38 -0.33 -5.08 9.49
N GLU A 39 0.25 -3.90 9.41
CA GLU A 39 -0.35 -2.68 9.95
C GLU A 39 -0.88 -1.80 8.82
N ARG A 40 -1.88 -0.98 9.16
CA ARG A 40 -2.38 0.05 8.25
C ARG A 40 -1.23 0.97 7.85
N THR A 41 -1.20 1.33 6.58
CA THR A 41 -0.11 2.14 6.01
C THR A 41 -0.28 3.63 6.26
N GLY A 42 0.68 4.44 5.81
CA GLY A 42 0.78 5.84 6.17
C GLY A 42 -0.26 6.78 5.57
N GLY A 43 -0.76 6.48 4.38
CA GLY A 43 -1.85 7.27 3.78
C GLY A 43 -1.42 8.44 2.90
N GLY A 44 -0.48 8.22 1.97
CA GLY A 44 -0.06 9.23 1.00
C GLY A 44 -0.34 8.80 -0.43
N ALA A 45 -1.37 9.37 -1.05
CA ALA A 45 -1.79 9.01 -2.40
C ALA A 45 -1.68 10.15 -3.41
N HIS A 46 -1.28 11.35 -2.97
CA HIS A 46 -1.16 12.51 -3.85
C HIS A 46 0.29 12.72 -4.24
N PRO A 47 0.69 12.43 -5.49
CA PRO A 47 2.03 12.76 -5.94
C PRO A 47 2.35 14.22 -5.75
N VAL A 48 3.58 14.51 -5.32
CA VAL A 48 4.02 15.88 -5.05
C VAL A 48 5.15 16.26 -5.98
N ALA A 49 5.30 17.55 -6.22
CA ALA A 49 6.43 18.10 -6.93
C ALA A 49 7.04 19.24 -6.11
N PRO A 50 8.39 19.40 -6.14
CA PRO A 50 9.02 20.51 -5.46
C PRO A 50 8.75 21.81 -6.23
N GLU A 51 8.30 22.84 -5.49
CA GLU A 51 8.04 24.17 -6.06
C GLU A 51 8.79 25.22 -5.28
N PRO A 52 9.53 26.12 -5.95
CA PRO A 52 10.18 27.24 -5.25
C PRO A 52 9.12 28.18 -4.65
N VAL A 53 9.31 28.53 -3.40
CA VAL A 53 8.38 29.44 -2.70
C VAL A 53 9.07 30.72 -2.19
N GLY A 54 10.25 31.04 -2.73
CA GLY A 54 11.01 32.23 -2.36
C GLY A 54 12.02 31.97 -1.25
N ASN A 55 12.95 32.93 -1.06
CA ASN A 55 13.96 32.89 0.01
C ASN A 55 14.74 31.59 0.09
N ASN A 56 15.02 30.93 -1.07
CA ASN A 56 15.72 29.66 -1.16
C ASN A 56 14.99 28.48 -0.51
N PHE A 57 13.70 28.61 -0.28
CA PHE A 57 12.86 27.51 0.20
C PHE A 57 12.14 26.83 -0.96
N THR A 58 11.90 25.54 -0.79
CA THR A 58 11.13 24.72 -1.73
C THR A 58 10.03 24.02 -0.96
N ALA A 59 8.81 24.00 -1.49
CA ALA A 59 7.70 23.28 -0.90
C ALA A 59 7.35 22.08 -1.79
N ASN A 60 7.05 20.96 -1.17
CA ASN A 60 6.51 19.81 -1.89
C ASN A 60 4.99 19.96 -1.96
N ILE A 61 4.49 20.24 -3.15
CA ILE A 61 3.09 20.55 -3.36
C ILE A 61 2.41 19.44 -4.14
N PRO A 62 1.29 18.88 -3.63
CA PRO A 62 0.53 17.88 -4.37
C PRO A 62 0.05 18.46 -5.70
N ASN A 63 0.32 17.74 -6.79
CA ASN A 63 -0.03 18.21 -8.14
C ASN A 63 -0.91 17.23 -8.91
N SER A 64 -1.25 16.09 -8.31
CA SER A 64 -2.12 15.10 -8.94
C SER A 64 -2.73 14.20 -7.86
N ARG A 65 -3.57 13.28 -8.28
CA ARG A 65 -4.28 12.39 -7.36
C ARG A 65 -4.44 11.02 -8.01
N ALA A 66 -4.02 9.97 -7.30
CA ALA A 66 -4.26 8.60 -7.74
C ALA A 66 -5.74 8.27 -7.58
N ILE A 67 -6.30 7.53 -8.52
CA ILE A 67 -7.68 7.03 -8.44
C ILE A 67 -7.67 5.59 -8.94
N ASN A 68 -8.06 4.67 -8.05
CA ASN A 68 -8.18 3.27 -8.41
C ASN A 68 -9.50 3.08 -9.18
N PRO A 69 -9.49 2.46 -10.36
CA PRO A 69 -10.71 2.31 -11.17
C PRO A 69 -11.75 1.37 -10.56
N ILE A 70 -11.34 0.46 -9.66
CA ILE A 70 -12.25 -0.46 -9.01
C ILE A 70 -12.94 0.21 -7.82
N THR A 71 -12.16 0.84 -6.92
CA THR A 71 -12.71 1.49 -5.72
C THR A 71 -13.23 2.90 -5.98
N LYS A 72 -12.82 3.51 -7.08
CA LYS A 72 -13.14 4.91 -7.45
C LYS A 72 -12.55 5.93 -6.48
N THR A 73 -11.57 5.52 -5.69
CA THR A 73 -10.92 6.38 -4.70
C THR A 73 -9.45 5.97 -4.54
N ASN A 74 -8.83 6.37 -3.45
CA ASN A 74 -7.45 6.08 -3.15
C ASN A 74 -7.26 5.91 -1.63
N TRP A 75 -6.01 5.85 -1.19
CA TRP A 75 -5.65 5.61 0.22
C TRP A 75 -5.25 6.89 0.97
N GLU A 76 -5.48 8.09 0.38
CA GLU A 76 -5.05 9.34 1.01
C GLU A 76 -5.69 9.54 2.39
N GLY A 77 -4.85 9.81 3.38
CA GLY A 77 -5.28 10.10 4.74
C GLY A 77 -5.75 8.91 5.56
N VAL A 78 -6.05 7.77 4.91
CA VAL A 78 -6.58 6.59 5.60
C VAL A 78 -5.64 5.39 5.54
N GLY A 79 -4.76 5.34 4.56
CA GLY A 79 -3.86 4.22 4.35
C GLY A 79 -4.55 2.98 3.78
N VAL A 80 -3.75 1.96 3.54
CA VAL A 80 -4.24 0.65 3.13
C VAL A 80 -4.54 -0.15 4.39
N LYS A 81 -5.79 -0.61 4.51
CA LYS A 81 -6.19 -1.44 5.65
C LYS A 81 -5.82 -2.90 5.35
N PRO A 82 -5.01 -3.54 6.20
CA PRO A 82 -4.67 -4.95 5.98
C PRO A 82 -5.90 -5.86 6.05
N ASP A 83 -5.86 -6.95 5.30
CA ASP A 83 -6.85 -8.02 5.42
C ASP A 83 -6.66 -8.79 6.73
N ARG A 84 -5.41 -8.91 7.17
CA ARG A 84 -5.04 -9.46 8.47
C ARG A 84 -4.23 -8.42 9.21
N GLU A 85 -4.82 -7.82 10.23
CA GLU A 85 -4.19 -6.78 11.01
C GLU A 85 -3.38 -7.39 12.13
N VAL A 86 -2.06 -7.26 12.06
CA VAL A 86 -1.11 -7.73 13.07
C VAL A 86 0.01 -6.71 13.20
N ILE A 87 0.70 -6.70 14.34
CA ILE A 87 1.87 -5.83 14.52
C ILE A 87 2.98 -6.26 13.56
N THR A 88 3.85 -5.32 13.20
CA THR A 88 4.93 -5.52 12.22
C THR A 88 5.74 -6.79 12.49
N ASP A 89 6.10 -7.02 13.75
CA ASP A 89 6.94 -8.15 14.14
C ASP A 89 6.28 -9.51 13.89
N ARG A 90 4.98 -9.53 13.72
CA ARG A 90 4.20 -10.75 13.50
C ARG A 90 3.75 -10.95 12.06
N ALA A 91 4.00 -9.99 11.20
CA ALA A 91 3.46 -10.03 9.83
C ALA A 91 3.99 -11.20 9.01
N LEU A 92 5.31 -11.39 9.01
CA LEU A 92 5.92 -12.51 8.26
C LEU A 92 5.47 -13.86 8.80
N GLU A 93 5.51 -14.04 10.11
CA GLU A 93 5.06 -15.26 10.77
C GLU A 93 3.62 -15.60 10.39
N THR A 94 2.74 -14.59 10.40
CA THR A 94 1.33 -14.76 10.05
C THR A 94 1.18 -15.18 8.59
N ALA A 95 1.93 -14.56 7.68
CA ALA A 95 1.90 -14.92 6.27
C ALA A 95 2.36 -16.37 6.04
N LEU A 96 3.45 -16.76 6.67
CA LEU A 96 3.98 -18.12 6.55
C LEU A 96 2.98 -19.15 7.08
N LYS A 97 2.30 -18.82 8.17
CA LYS A 97 1.27 -19.70 8.72
C LYS A 97 0.09 -19.87 7.76
N LEU A 98 -0.36 -18.79 7.14
CA LEU A 98 -1.44 -18.85 6.16
C LEU A 98 -1.05 -19.67 4.93
N ILE A 99 0.19 -19.55 4.48
CA ILE A 99 0.70 -20.32 3.35
C ILE A 99 0.68 -21.83 3.70
N ASN A 100 1.11 -22.19 4.90
CA ASN A 100 1.21 -23.59 5.31
C ASN A 100 -0.16 -24.21 5.63
N ASP A 101 -1.16 -23.41 5.95
CA ASP A 101 -2.51 -23.90 6.29
C ASP A 101 -3.38 -24.11 5.04
N ASN A 102 -2.86 -23.77 3.86
CA ASN A 102 -3.58 -23.93 2.58
C ASN A 102 -3.15 -25.18 1.82
#